data_2dc1d19b116aabbad17306a4d6816160
#
_entry.id   2dc1d19b116aabbad17306a4d6816160
#
_cell.length_a   1.000
_cell.length_b   1.000
_cell.length_c   1.000
_cell.angle_alpha   90.00
_cell.angle_beta   90.00
_cell.angle_gamma   90.00
#
_symmetry.space_group_name_H-M   'P 1'
#
loop_
_entity.id
_entity.type
_entity.pdbx_description
1 polymer ?
#
loop_
_entity_poly.entity_id
_entity_poly.type
_entity_poly.pdbx_seq_one_letter_code
_entity_poly.pdbx_strand_id
1 'polypeptide(L)'
;MLERFLVRYCVHEGRPKKVPLLGSPLTKIASALGGCSFDTGLYRVFASAEVASRTALAAEAFPDFAGRIQCFGMDWLGRQFATDSARGSKTDPEVLLLEPGTGEALEIPIALSRFHDEELVDYADSALAVDFYREWLVGGGRAPAMDECIGHRTPVLLGGADDTTNLEICDVDVYWTLCAQMLAQVRDLTVGTPISNTIVTE
;
A
#
# COMPACT_ATOMS: atom_id res chain seq x y z
N MET A 1 -1.30 -20.84 2.46
CA MET A 1 -1.65 -19.43 2.08
C MET A 1 -1.09 -18.39 3.04
N LEU A 2 -0.92 -18.67 4.32
CA LEU A 2 -0.38 -17.72 5.30
C LEU A 2 0.68 -18.35 6.22
N GLU A 3 1.14 -19.56 5.93
CA GLU A 3 2.02 -20.32 6.83
C GLU A 3 3.44 -19.76 6.81
N ARG A 4 4.02 -19.55 5.64
CA ARG A 4 5.38 -18.98 5.51
C ARG A 4 5.40 -17.53 5.97
N PHE A 5 4.35 -16.76 5.63
CA PHE A 5 4.20 -15.37 6.04
C PHE A 5 4.20 -15.24 7.57
N LEU A 6 3.37 -16.00 8.28
CA LEU A 6 3.28 -15.95 9.75
C LEU A 6 4.51 -16.50 10.48
N VAL A 7 5.37 -17.25 9.80
CA VAL A 7 6.68 -17.65 10.33
C VAL A 7 7.72 -16.53 10.11
N ARG A 8 7.63 -15.83 8.98
CA ARG A 8 8.61 -14.79 8.58
C ARG A 8 8.37 -13.46 9.27
N TYR A 9 7.11 -13.04 9.46
CA TYR A 9 6.72 -11.73 9.96
C TYR A 9 6.15 -11.80 11.38
N CYS A 10 6.71 -10.96 12.26
CA CYS A 10 6.24 -10.87 13.64
C CYS A 10 5.04 -9.92 13.72
N VAL A 11 4.00 -10.35 14.41
CA VAL A 11 2.85 -9.48 14.69
C VAL A 11 3.28 -8.35 15.63
N HIS A 12 3.07 -7.11 15.21
CA HIS A 12 3.35 -5.92 16.01
C HIS A 12 2.10 -5.39 16.70
N GLU A 13 1.01 -5.24 15.95
CA GLU A 13 -0.31 -4.86 16.47
C GLU A 13 -1.39 -5.77 15.91
N GLY A 14 -2.52 -5.81 16.61
CA GLY A 14 -3.63 -6.68 16.27
C GLY A 14 -3.41 -8.13 16.73
N ARG A 15 -4.30 -9.02 16.31
CA ARG A 15 -4.21 -10.47 16.59
C ARG A 15 -4.70 -11.28 15.40
N PRO A 16 -3.81 -12.00 14.72
CA PRO A 16 -4.22 -12.96 13.70
C PRO A 16 -5.22 -13.97 14.26
N LYS A 17 -6.28 -14.21 13.52
CA LYS A 17 -7.35 -15.11 13.95
C LYS A 17 -7.17 -16.48 13.31
N LYS A 18 -7.28 -17.54 14.12
CA LYS A 18 -7.43 -18.91 13.62
C LYS A 18 -8.88 -19.08 13.15
N VAL A 19 -9.16 -18.78 11.89
CA VAL A 19 -10.47 -18.96 11.29
C VAL A 19 -10.41 -20.03 10.20
N PRO A 20 -11.51 -20.78 9.97
CA PRO A 20 -11.61 -21.61 8.79
C PRO A 20 -11.38 -20.76 7.57
N LEU A 21 -10.41 -21.11 6.72
CA LEU A 21 -10.10 -20.38 5.50
C LEU A 21 -11.13 -20.70 4.39
N LEU A 22 -12.39 -20.32 4.63
CA LEU A 22 -13.50 -20.46 3.69
C LEU A 22 -13.65 -19.20 2.83
N GLY A 23 -14.11 -19.35 1.61
CA GLY A 23 -14.34 -18.22 0.70
C GLY A 23 -13.14 -17.89 -0.20
N SER A 24 -13.18 -16.70 -0.80
CA SER A 24 -12.12 -16.20 -1.69
C SER A 24 -10.82 -15.94 -0.91
N PRO A 25 -9.65 -15.87 -1.59
CA PRO A 25 -8.39 -15.49 -0.95
C PRO A 25 -8.49 -14.21 -0.16
N LEU A 26 -9.15 -13.19 -0.70
CA LEU A 26 -9.35 -11.91 -0.03
C LEU A 26 -10.15 -12.03 1.28
N THR A 27 -11.25 -12.80 1.25
CA THR A 27 -12.04 -13.08 2.46
C THR A 27 -11.22 -13.82 3.52
N LYS A 28 -10.39 -14.76 3.10
CA LYS A 28 -9.49 -15.50 4.00
C LYS A 28 -8.47 -14.59 4.67
N ILE A 29 -7.81 -13.72 3.90
CA ILE A 29 -6.83 -12.75 4.39
C ILE A 29 -7.50 -11.78 5.37
N ALA A 30 -8.60 -11.15 4.98
CA ALA A 30 -9.34 -10.21 5.83
C ALA A 30 -9.82 -10.86 7.13
N SER A 31 -10.27 -12.12 7.07
CA SER A 31 -10.72 -12.85 8.26
C SER A 31 -9.58 -13.24 9.20
N ALA A 32 -8.42 -13.62 8.65
CA ALA A 32 -7.28 -14.08 9.41
C ALA A 32 -6.40 -12.94 9.93
N LEU A 33 -6.14 -11.93 9.12
CA LEU A 33 -5.13 -10.89 9.34
C LEU A 33 -5.70 -9.47 9.43
N GLY A 34 -7.00 -9.27 9.16
CA GLY A 34 -7.59 -7.93 9.13
C GLY A 34 -7.38 -7.14 10.43
N GLY A 35 -6.85 -5.93 10.32
CA GLY A 35 -6.47 -5.06 11.43
C GLY A 35 -5.16 -5.45 12.11
N CYS A 36 -4.30 -6.23 11.45
CA CYS A 36 -2.98 -6.58 11.97
C CYS A 36 -1.88 -5.77 11.30
N SER A 37 -0.87 -5.41 12.08
CA SER A 37 0.40 -4.83 11.67
C SER A 37 1.53 -5.81 11.94
N PHE A 38 2.52 -5.84 11.05
CA PHE A 38 3.64 -6.77 11.08
C PHE A 38 4.97 -6.02 11.02
N ASP A 39 6.00 -6.59 11.68
CA ASP A 39 7.38 -6.11 11.71
C ASP A 39 7.46 -4.58 11.93
N THR A 40 6.81 -4.14 13.03
CA THR A 40 6.85 -2.73 13.49
C THR A 40 6.25 -1.75 12.45
N GLY A 41 5.15 -2.14 11.79
CA GLY A 41 4.46 -1.30 10.81
C GLY A 41 4.96 -1.43 9.37
N LEU A 42 5.92 -2.34 9.11
CA LEU A 42 6.42 -2.61 7.77
C LEU A 42 5.30 -2.99 6.78
N TYR A 43 4.36 -3.83 7.23
CA TYR A 43 3.20 -4.25 6.45
C TYR A 43 1.95 -4.32 7.33
N ARG A 44 0.81 -3.92 6.79
CA ARG A 44 -0.49 -3.91 7.49
C ARG A 44 -1.59 -4.43 6.59
N VAL A 45 -2.52 -5.19 7.19
CA VAL A 45 -3.73 -5.69 6.52
C VAL A 45 -4.92 -4.90 7.01
N PHE A 46 -5.69 -4.33 6.10
CA PHE A 46 -6.84 -3.51 6.45
C PHE A 46 -7.91 -4.30 7.21
N ALA A 47 -8.46 -3.71 8.24
CA ALA A 47 -9.69 -4.22 8.84
C ALA A 47 -10.84 -4.16 7.83
N SER A 48 -11.78 -5.10 7.90
CA SER A 48 -12.88 -5.17 6.93
C SER A 48 -13.70 -3.87 6.82
N ALA A 49 -13.76 -3.08 7.89
CA ALA A 49 -14.45 -1.80 7.91
C ALA A 49 -13.72 -0.71 7.09
N GLU A 50 -12.41 -0.84 6.89
CA GLU A 50 -11.58 0.16 6.20
C GLU A 50 -11.50 -0.10 4.69
N VAL A 51 -11.71 -1.34 4.24
CA VAL A 51 -11.50 -1.76 2.85
C VAL A 51 -12.23 -0.86 1.86
N ALA A 52 -13.48 -0.49 2.14
CA ALA A 52 -14.29 0.32 1.22
C ALA A 52 -13.73 1.75 1.08
N SER A 53 -13.38 2.41 2.18
CA SER A 53 -12.81 3.76 2.17
C SER A 53 -11.42 3.79 1.53
N ARG A 54 -10.56 2.84 1.89
CA ARG A 54 -9.22 2.70 1.28
C ARG A 54 -9.29 2.45 -0.23
N THR A 55 -10.21 1.60 -0.67
CA THR A 55 -10.44 1.35 -2.11
C THR A 55 -10.96 2.59 -2.82
N ALA A 56 -11.84 3.36 -2.20
CA ALA A 56 -12.36 4.60 -2.79
C ALA A 56 -11.25 5.65 -2.98
N LEU A 57 -10.42 5.88 -1.96
CA LEU A 57 -9.26 6.78 -2.06
C LEU A 57 -8.26 6.32 -3.16
N ALA A 58 -8.00 5.03 -3.23
CA ALA A 58 -7.14 4.48 -4.28
C ALA A 58 -7.74 4.67 -5.68
N ALA A 59 -9.05 4.49 -5.84
CA ALA A 59 -9.73 4.71 -7.11
C ALA A 59 -9.80 6.19 -7.52
N GLU A 60 -9.79 7.11 -6.56
CA GLU A 60 -9.69 8.55 -6.83
C GLU A 60 -8.31 8.92 -7.37
N ALA A 61 -7.25 8.44 -6.72
CA ALA A 61 -5.87 8.66 -7.16
C ALA A 61 -5.58 7.97 -8.51
N PHE A 62 -6.13 6.78 -8.73
CA PHE A 62 -5.90 5.91 -9.88
C PHE A 62 -7.20 5.55 -10.59
N PRO A 63 -7.88 6.50 -11.27
CA PRO A 63 -9.22 6.29 -11.84
C PRO A 63 -9.29 5.22 -12.93
N ASP A 64 -8.19 4.90 -13.60
CA ASP A 64 -8.11 3.81 -14.58
C ASP A 64 -8.38 2.43 -13.96
N PHE A 65 -8.26 2.33 -12.64
CA PHE A 65 -8.53 1.13 -11.88
C PHE A 65 -9.88 1.17 -11.13
N ALA A 66 -10.62 2.27 -11.24
CA ALA A 66 -11.90 2.43 -10.56
C ALA A 66 -12.90 1.32 -10.92
N GLY A 67 -13.56 0.76 -9.90
CA GLY A 67 -14.55 -0.30 -10.07
C GLY A 67 -13.98 -1.71 -10.33
N ARG A 68 -12.66 -1.85 -10.48
CA ARG A 68 -12.02 -3.16 -10.71
C ARG A 68 -11.03 -3.58 -9.62
N ILE A 69 -10.60 -2.65 -8.76
CA ILE A 69 -9.69 -2.93 -7.66
C ILE A 69 -10.40 -3.10 -6.33
N GLN A 70 -9.76 -3.81 -5.42
CA GLN A 70 -10.11 -3.87 -4.00
C GLN A 70 -8.84 -3.90 -3.16
N CYS A 71 -8.59 -2.83 -2.40
CA CYS A 71 -7.44 -2.71 -1.52
C CYS A 71 -7.58 -3.65 -0.32
N PHE A 72 -6.47 -4.24 0.13
CA PHE A 72 -6.49 -5.20 1.25
C PHE A 72 -5.39 -4.96 2.28
N GLY A 73 -4.41 -4.15 1.99
CA GLY A 73 -3.31 -3.86 2.89
C GLY A 73 -2.44 -2.72 2.38
N MET A 74 -1.47 -2.34 3.19
CA MET A 74 -0.48 -1.32 2.83
C MET A 74 0.87 -1.60 3.48
N ASP A 75 1.92 -1.02 2.93
CA ASP A 75 3.22 -0.99 3.57
C ASP A 75 3.45 0.29 4.41
N TRP A 76 4.65 0.43 4.91
CA TRP A 76 5.09 1.54 5.75
C TRP A 76 5.12 2.89 5.00
N LEU A 77 5.34 2.90 3.67
CA LEU A 77 5.29 4.09 2.81
C LEU A 77 3.85 4.54 2.49
N GLY A 78 2.84 3.79 2.95
CA GLY A 78 1.44 4.04 2.60
C GLY A 78 1.08 3.55 1.20
N ARG A 79 1.95 2.79 0.51
CA ARG A 79 1.63 2.16 -0.77
C ARG A 79 0.58 1.09 -0.51
N GLN A 80 -0.52 1.10 -1.27
CA GLN A 80 -1.61 0.17 -1.05
C GLN A 80 -1.53 -1.03 -1.99
N PHE A 81 -1.69 -2.21 -1.41
CA PHE A 81 -1.87 -3.45 -2.17
C PHE A 81 -3.34 -3.67 -2.47
N ALA A 82 -3.65 -3.89 -3.73
CA ALA A 82 -5.00 -4.14 -4.21
C ALA A 82 -5.05 -5.40 -5.06
N THR A 83 -6.20 -6.04 -5.12
CA THR A 83 -6.52 -7.01 -6.17
C THR A 83 -7.05 -6.29 -7.39
N ASP A 84 -6.75 -6.78 -8.59
CA ASP A 84 -7.32 -6.29 -9.84
C ASP A 84 -8.17 -7.37 -10.52
N SER A 85 -9.47 -7.16 -10.59
CA SER A 85 -10.41 -8.13 -11.17
C SER A 85 -10.25 -8.33 -12.68
N ALA A 86 -9.50 -7.46 -13.36
CA ALA A 86 -9.17 -7.59 -14.78
C ALA A 86 -7.94 -8.48 -15.02
N ARG A 87 -7.20 -8.87 -13.94
CA ARG A 87 -5.95 -9.64 -14.02
C ARG A 87 -6.05 -10.92 -13.21
N GLY A 88 -5.44 -12.00 -13.72
CA GLY A 88 -5.54 -13.32 -13.11
C GLY A 88 -6.91 -13.98 -13.34
N SER A 89 -7.36 -14.74 -12.37
CA SER A 89 -8.68 -15.38 -12.42
C SER A 89 -9.72 -14.64 -11.60
N LYS A 90 -11.00 -14.78 -11.95
CA LYS A 90 -12.11 -14.18 -11.21
C LYS A 90 -12.16 -14.58 -9.72
N THR A 91 -11.68 -15.79 -9.42
CA THR A 91 -11.70 -16.32 -8.05
C THR A 91 -10.41 -16.09 -7.30
N ASP A 92 -9.33 -15.74 -8.01
CA ASP A 92 -8.00 -15.49 -7.46
C ASP A 92 -7.28 -14.46 -8.34
N PRO A 93 -7.63 -13.16 -8.19
CA PRO A 93 -7.05 -12.09 -8.98
C PRO A 93 -5.58 -11.84 -8.62
N GLU A 94 -4.85 -11.25 -9.55
CA GLU A 94 -3.48 -10.78 -9.31
C GLU A 94 -3.45 -9.49 -8.50
N VAL A 95 -2.26 -9.19 -7.98
CA VAL A 95 -2.02 -8.06 -7.08
C VAL A 95 -1.49 -6.85 -7.85
N LEU A 96 -1.88 -5.68 -7.41
CA LEU A 96 -1.32 -4.37 -7.76
C LEU A 96 -0.70 -3.74 -6.51
N LEU A 97 0.37 -2.99 -6.70
CA LEU A 97 0.89 -2.04 -5.74
C LEU A 97 0.65 -0.62 -6.27
N LEU A 98 -0.11 0.16 -5.53
CA LEU A 98 -0.47 1.53 -5.87
C LEU A 98 0.36 2.49 -5.02
N GLU A 99 1.17 3.31 -5.67
CA GLU A 99 2.11 4.23 -5.04
C GLU A 99 1.69 5.69 -5.26
N PRO A 100 1.09 6.34 -4.25
CA PRO A 100 0.55 7.69 -4.43
C PRO A 100 1.64 8.76 -4.59
N GLY A 101 2.84 8.57 -4.02
CA GLY A 101 3.93 9.54 -4.06
C GLY A 101 4.62 9.67 -5.42
N THR A 102 4.63 8.59 -6.20
CA THR A 102 5.16 8.56 -7.58
C THR A 102 4.06 8.64 -8.63
N GLY A 103 2.83 8.26 -8.27
CA GLY A 103 1.71 8.11 -9.21
C GLY A 103 1.78 6.80 -10.00
N GLU A 104 2.58 5.83 -9.58
CA GLU A 104 2.75 4.56 -10.26
C GLU A 104 1.79 3.48 -9.75
N ALA A 105 1.29 2.67 -10.67
CA ALA A 105 0.55 1.45 -10.39
C ALA A 105 1.38 0.26 -10.91
N LEU A 106 1.99 -0.48 -9.99
CA LEU A 106 2.91 -1.56 -10.31
C LEU A 106 2.17 -2.91 -10.31
N GLU A 107 2.26 -3.62 -11.42
CA GLU A 107 1.67 -4.93 -11.58
C GLU A 107 2.55 -6.00 -10.92
N ILE A 108 2.02 -6.70 -9.93
CA ILE A 108 2.67 -7.86 -9.32
C ILE A 108 2.02 -9.11 -9.93
N PRO A 109 2.72 -9.87 -10.80
CA PRO A 109 2.14 -10.97 -11.55
C PRO A 109 2.01 -12.24 -10.70
N ILE A 110 1.36 -12.12 -9.54
CA ILE A 110 1.10 -13.21 -8.61
C ILE A 110 -0.36 -13.20 -8.16
N ALA A 111 -0.97 -14.38 -8.11
CA ALA A 111 -2.31 -14.53 -7.57
C ALA A 111 -2.35 -14.22 -6.06
N LEU A 112 -3.42 -13.60 -5.58
CA LEU A 112 -3.56 -13.19 -4.18
C LEU A 112 -3.38 -14.37 -3.19
N SER A 113 -3.81 -15.58 -3.57
CA SER A 113 -3.65 -16.77 -2.74
C SER A 113 -2.20 -17.13 -2.43
N ARG A 114 -1.27 -16.67 -3.25
CA ARG A 114 0.18 -16.93 -3.14
C ARG A 114 0.96 -15.72 -2.63
N PHE A 115 0.40 -14.51 -2.76
CA PHE A 115 1.09 -13.25 -2.50
C PHE A 115 1.78 -13.22 -1.13
N HIS A 116 1.07 -13.56 -0.04
CA HIS A 116 1.66 -13.48 1.30
C HIS A 116 2.76 -14.52 1.55
N ASP A 117 2.59 -15.75 1.07
CA ASP A 117 3.55 -16.83 1.34
C ASP A 117 4.73 -16.87 0.36
N GLU A 118 4.61 -16.22 -0.80
CA GLU A 118 5.65 -16.24 -1.81
C GLU A 118 6.22 -14.84 -2.03
N GLU A 119 5.44 -13.89 -2.52
CA GLU A 119 5.94 -12.54 -2.85
C GLU A 119 6.53 -11.83 -1.63
N LEU A 120 5.75 -11.72 -0.55
CA LEU A 120 6.21 -11.03 0.65
C LEU A 120 7.34 -11.77 1.38
N VAL A 121 7.51 -13.07 1.17
CA VAL A 121 8.57 -13.86 1.82
C VAL A 121 9.84 -13.90 0.98
N ASP A 122 9.72 -14.19 -0.31
CA ASP A 122 10.86 -14.44 -1.19
C ASP A 122 11.39 -13.15 -1.84
N TYR A 123 10.53 -12.12 -1.98
CA TYR A 123 10.84 -10.83 -2.62
C TYR A 123 10.50 -9.64 -1.71
N ALA A 124 10.69 -9.80 -0.39
CA ALA A 124 10.30 -8.83 0.63
C ALA A 124 10.82 -7.41 0.35
N ASP A 125 12.06 -7.27 -0.09
CA ASP A 125 12.62 -5.94 -0.35
C ASP A 125 11.98 -5.27 -1.56
N SER A 126 11.78 -5.99 -2.66
CA SER A 126 11.08 -5.46 -3.83
C SER A 126 9.64 -5.09 -3.54
N ALA A 127 8.93 -5.92 -2.75
CA ALA A 127 7.52 -5.70 -2.44
C ALA A 127 7.28 -4.63 -1.35
N LEU A 128 8.14 -4.58 -0.33
CA LEU A 128 7.93 -3.79 0.89
C LEU A 128 9.01 -2.72 1.12
N ALA A 129 10.02 -2.60 0.25
CA ALA A 129 11.16 -1.69 0.40
C ALA A 129 11.81 -1.81 1.81
N VAL A 130 12.13 -3.07 2.21
CA VAL A 130 12.59 -3.40 3.57
C VAL A 130 13.88 -2.69 3.93
N ASP A 131 14.83 -2.62 2.98
CA ASP A 131 16.13 -1.96 3.23
C ASP A 131 15.94 -0.45 3.39
N PHE A 132 15.06 0.17 2.61
CA PHE A 132 14.71 1.58 2.74
C PHE A 132 14.00 1.88 4.08
N TYR A 133 13.12 0.99 4.55
CA TYR A 133 12.51 1.11 5.87
C TYR A 133 13.55 1.02 6.99
N ARG A 134 14.52 0.14 6.84
CA ARG A 134 15.62 0.01 7.79
C ARG A 134 16.48 1.28 7.83
N GLU A 135 16.77 1.88 6.68
CA GLU A 135 17.47 3.17 6.61
C GLU A 135 16.73 4.27 7.36
N TRP A 136 15.40 4.37 7.17
CA TRP A 136 14.57 5.30 7.91
C TRP A 136 14.69 5.12 9.43
N LEU A 137 14.58 3.89 9.92
CA LEU A 137 14.64 3.60 11.36
C LEU A 137 16.04 3.85 11.93
N VAL A 138 17.10 3.48 11.22
CA VAL A 138 18.51 3.75 11.63
C VAL A 138 18.80 5.24 11.62
N GLY A 139 18.20 6.00 10.70
CA GLY A 139 18.28 7.46 10.63
C GLY A 139 17.56 8.20 11.76
N GLY A 140 16.91 7.47 12.70
CA GLY A 140 16.19 8.04 13.85
C GLY A 140 14.70 8.26 13.60
N GLY A 141 14.17 7.80 12.47
CA GLY A 141 12.75 7.77 12.21
C GLY A 141 12.03 6.76 13.12
N ARG A 142 10.78 7.01 13.45
CA ARG A 142 9.94 6.03 14.18
C ARG A 142 9.08 5.21 13.24
N ALA A 143 8.62 4.08 13.74
CA ALA A 143 7.60 3.28 13.06
C ALA A 143 6.26 4.02 12.95
N PRO A 144 5.50 3.84 11.85
CA PRO A 144 4.16 4.40 11.73
C PRO A 144 3.14 3.60 12.56
N ALA A 145 2.17 4.31 13.15
CA ALA A 145 1.00 3.70 13.79
C ALA A 145 0.01 3.15 12.73
N MET A 146 -1.10 2.54 13.18
CA MET A 146 -2.07 1.90 12.27
C MET A 146 -2.72 2.85 11.27
N ASP A 147 -2.90 4.11 11.64
CA ASP A 147 -3.49 5.20 10.84
C ASP A 147 -2.44 6.11 10.18
N GLU A 148 -1.16 5.81 10.37
CA GLU A 148 -0.05 6.59 9.83
C GLU A 148 0.67 5.85 8.69
N CYS A 149 1.35 6.61 7.84
CA CYS A 149 2.37 6.13 6.92
C CYS A 149 3.60 7.05 6.97
N ILE A 150 4.65 6.65 6.30
CA ILE A 150 5.83 7.48 6.09
C ILE A 150 5.80 7.92 4.63
N GLY A 151 5.25 9.12 4.41
CA GLY A 151 5.06 9.68 3.07
C GLY A 151 6.17 10.63 2.67
N HIS A 152 6.25 10.95 1.39
CA HIS A 152 7.16 11.98 0.89
C HIS A 152 6.61 13.37 1.22
N ARG A 153 7.44 14.23 1.83
CA ARG A 153 7.13 15.67 2.07
C ARG A 153 6.83 16.40 0.77
N THR A 154 7.65 16.13 -0.22
CA THR A 154 7.41 16.54 -1.60
C THR A 154 7.28 15.27 -2.42
N PRO A 155 6.12 14.99 -3.02
CA PRO A 155 5.93 13.80 -3.84
C PRO A 155 7.00 13.69 -4.93
N VAL A 156 7.47 12.48 -5.17
CA VAL A 156 8.50 12.21 -6.20
C VAL A 156 8.03 12.65 -7.58
N LEU A 157 6.74 12.46 -7.87
CA LEU A 157 6.10 12.93 -9.12
C LEU A 157 6.21 14.45 -9.33
N LEU A 158 6.41 15.22 -8.27
CA LEU A 158 6.62 16.68 -8.30
C LEU A 158 8.12 17.06 -8.18
N GLY A 159 9.03 16.11 -8.29
CA GLY A 159 10.48 16.31 -8.23
C GLY A 159 11.06 16.23 -6.81
N GLY A 160 10.31 15.71 -5.84
CA GLY A 160 10.85 15.37 -4.54
C GLY A 160 11.92 14.29 -4.62
N ALA A 161 12.89 14.32 -3.72
CA ALA A 161 13.92 13.29 -3.65
C ALA A 161 13.31 11.95 -3.20
N ASP A 162 13.75 10.86 -3.81
CA ASP A 162 13.38 9.50 -3.40
C ASP A 162 14.45 8.96 -2.42
N ASP A 163 14.53 9.60 -1.26
CA ASP A 163 15.42 9.23 -0.16
C ASP A 163 14.82 9.58 1.21
N THR A 164 15.46 9.12 2.28
CA THR A 164 14.99 9.29 3.66
C THR A 164 14.91 10.75 4.12
N THR A 165 15.60 11.69 3.48
CA THR A 165 15.58 13.12 3.85
C THR A 165 14.28 13.79 3.45
N ASN A 166 13.57 13.24 2.47
CA ASN A 166 12.26 13.71 1.98
C ASN A 166 11.09 12.96 2.60
N LEU A 167 11.31 12.16 3.63
CA LEU A 167 10.26 11.39 4.30
C LEU A 167 9.78 12.07 5.57
N GLU A 168 8.50 11.87 5.89
CA GLU A 168 7.91 12.25 7.18
C GLU A 168 6.73 11.32 7.52
N ILE A 169 6.40 11.27 8.81
CA ILE A 169 5.19 10.57 9.26
C ILE A 169 3.98 11.45 9.00
N CYS A 170 2.96 10.87 8.41
CA CYS A 170 1.69 11.52 8.12
C CYS A 170 0.51 10.57 8.32
N ASP A 171 -0.66 11.14 8.50
CA ASP A 171 -1.91 10.40 8.47
C ASP A 171 -2.15 9.82 7.06
N VAL A 172 -2.54 8.55 6.98
CA VAL A 172 -2.72 7.84 5.69
C VAL A 172 -3.81 8.48 4.84
N ASP A 173 -4.94 8.87 5.44
CA ASP A 173 -6.07 9.42 4.68
C ASP A 173 -5.72 10.80 4.13
N VAL A 174 -5.03 11.61 4.94
CA VAL A 174 -4.52 12.93 4.52
C VAL A 174 -3.51 12.76 3.38
N TYR A 175 -2.52 11.87 3.55
CA TYR A 175 -1.49 11.62 2.53
C TYR A 175 -2.10 11.19 1.19
N TRP A 176 -3.00 10.22 1.20
CA TRP A 176 -3.66 9.73 -0.01
C TRP A 176 -4.55 10.79 -0.66
N THR A 177 -5.30 11.57 0.14
CA THR A 177 -6.14 12.66 -0.38
C THR A 177 -5.30 13.72 -1.06
N LEU A 178 -4.20 14.15 -0.43
CA LEU A 178 -3.29 15.14 -1.01
C LEU A 178 -2.65 14.63 -2.31
N CYS A 179 -2.15 13.39 -2.31
CA CYS A 179 -1.57 12.78 -3.50
C CYS A 179 -2.59 12.62 -4.63
N ALA A 180 -3.83 12.21 -4.33
CA ALA A 180 -4.88 12.10 -5.32
C ALA A 180 -5.20 13.44 -6.00
N GLN A 181 -5.30 14.52 -5.22
CA GLN A 181 -5.51 15.87 -5.75
C GLN A 181 -4.33 16.34 -6.63
N MET A 182 -3.10 16.06 -6.21
CA MET A 182 -1.91 16.40 -7.02
C MET A 182 -1.85 15.57 -8.31
N LEU A 183 -2.09 14.27 -8.23
CA LEU A 183 -2.14 13.39 -9.40
C LEU A 183 -3.21 13.83 -10.40
N ALA A 184 -4.39 14.24 -9.95
CA ALA A 184 -5.45 14.75 -10.82
C ALA A 184 -5.02 16.01 -11.59
N GLN A 185 -4.17 16.86 -11.00
CA GLN A 185 -3.69 18.08 -11.66
C GLN A 185 -2.57 17.82 -12.69
N VAL A 186 -1.78 16.77 -12.50
CA VAL A 186 -0.62 16.49 -13.37
C VAL A 186 -0.85 15.38 -14.37
N ARG A 187 -1.92 14.63 -14.26
CA ARG A 187 -2.22 13.44 -15.09
C ARG A 187 -2.12 13.68 -16.59
N ASP A 188 -2.63 14.82 -17.05
CA ASP A 188 -2.69 15.15 -18.47
C ASP A 188 -1.48 15.98 -18.94
N LEU A 189 -0.51 16.23 -18.04
CA LEU A 189 0.69 16.98 -18.39
C LEU A 189 1.72 16.07 -19.08
N THR A 190 2.43 16.64 -20.04
CA THR A 190 3.58 15.95 -20.65
C THR A 190 4.71 15.82 -19.62
N VAL A 191 5.36 14.67 -19.58
CA VAL A 191 6.55 14.44 -18.72
C VAL A 191 7.58 15.56 -18.96
N GLY A 192 8.06 16.16 -17.86
CA GLY A 192 9.00 17.29 -17.90
C GLY A 192 8.34 18.67 -17.98
N THR A 193 7.00 18.75 -17.95
CA THR A 193 6.31 20.05 -17.85
C THR A 193 6.63 20.70 -16.49
N PRO A 194 7.15 21.94 -16.44
CA PRO A 194 7.40 22.64 -15.19
C PRO A 194 6.09 22.87 -14.42
N ILE A 195 6.03 22.42 -13.16
CA ILE A 195 4.90 22.64 -12.26
C ILE A 195 5.28 23.80 -11.34
N SER A 196 4.62 24.94 -11.49
CA SER A 196 4.89 26.12 -10.68
C SER A 196 4.06 26.20 -9.38
N ASN A 197 2.86 25.62 -9.40
CA ASN A 197 1.95 25.58 -8.24
C ASN A 197 1.04 24.36 -8.32
N THR A 198 0.78 23.73 -7.18
CA THR A 198 -0.30 22.76 -7.00
C THR A 198 -1.33 23.34 -6.04
N ILE A 199 -2.61 23.15 -6.30
CA ILE A 199 -3.70 23.63 -5.45
C ILE A 199 -4.26 22.43 -4.71
N VAL A 200 -4.22 22.49 -3.38
CA VAL A 200 -4.86 21.50 -2.51
C VAL A 200 -6.10 22.16 -1.92
N THR A 201 -7.24 21.49 -2.02
CA THR A 201 -8.51 21.95 -1.44
C THR A 201 -8.81 21.17 -0.17
N GLU A 202 -9.29 21.91 0.86
CA GLU A 202 -9.77 21.31 2.10
C GLU A 202 -11.06 20.49 1.90
#